data_85b05497e796f0ee3103b5aa418d089b
#
_entry.id   85b05497e796f0ee3103b5aa418d089b
#
_cell.length_a   1.000
_cell.length_b   1.000
_cell.length_c   1.000
_cell.angle_alpha   90.00
_cell.angle_beta   90.00
_cell.angle_gamma   90.00
#
_symmetry.space_group_name_H-M   'P 1'
#
loop_
_entity.id
_entity.type
_entity.pdbx_description
1 polymer ?
#
loop_
_entity_poly.entity_id
_entity_poly.type
_entity_poly.pdbx_seq_one_letter_code
_entity_poly.pdbx_strand_id
1 'polypeptide(L)'
;MEKQVKIALLLDLYGNLLTEKQYNLLNDYYNNDFSLSEIAENEGITRQAVRDNLLKGENNLLEYDEKLSILKKKTRDQNILDNSIEELNSIINDRKIDSEAIKIIKNVIRELKKID
;
A
#
# COMPACT_ATOMS: atom_id res chain seq x y z
N MET A 1 -9.25 2.38 6.73
CA MET A 1 -8.78 1.48 5.64
C MET A 1 -9.39 0.10 5.82
N GLU A 2 -9.99 -0.42 4.78
CA GLU A 2 -10.58 -1.77 4.83
C GLU A 2 -9.51 -2.83 5.05
N LYS A 3 -9.88 -3.91 5.74
CA LYS A 3 -8.96 -5.00 6.08
C LYS A 3 -8.27 -5.59 4.84
N GLN A 4 -9.03 -5.88 3.79
CA GLN A 4 -8.48 -6.48 2.57
C GLN A 4 -7.42 -5.59 1.91
N VAL A 5 -7.69 -4.30 1.82
CA VAL A 5 -6.76 -3.33 1.25
C VAL A 5 -5.52 -3.21 2.14
N LYS A 6 -5.73 -3.14 3.45
CA LYS A 6 -4.63 -3.04 4.41
C LYS A 6 -3.69 -4.25 4.33
N ILE A 7 -4.23 -5.46 4.34
CA ILE A 7 -3.42 -6.68 4.26
C ILE A 7 -2.66 -6.74 2.92
N ALA A 8 -3.29 -6.37 1.81
CA ALA A 8 -2.63 -6.35 0.50
C ALA A 8 -1.45 -5.38 0.50
N LEU A 9 -1.60 -4.20 1.09
CA LEU A 9 -0.52 -3.22 1.20
C LEU A 9 0.61 -3.71 2.11
N LEU A 10 0.27 -4.33 3.24
CA LEU A 10 1.26 -4.90 4.15
C LEU A 10 2.02 -6.05 3.50
N LEU A 11 1.35 -6.84 2.67
CA LEU A 11 1.98 -7.93 1.92
C LEU A 11 3.02 -7.39 0.94
N ASP A 12 2.73 -6.28 0.26
CA ASP A 12 3.71 -5.61 -0.60
C ASP A 12 4.93 -5.13 0.18
N LEU A 13 4.71 -4.53 1.36
CA LEU A 13 5.79 -3.95 2.16
C LEU A 13 6.63 -5.00 2.89
N TYR A 14 6.00 -5.99 3.47
CA TYR A 14 6.63 -6.94 4.40
C TYR A 14 6.59 -8.40 3.94
N GLY A 15 6.05 -8.67 2.75
CA GLY A 15 5.90 -10.04 2.26
C GLY A 15 7.20 -10.85 2.26
N ASN A 16 8.33 -10.19 1.99
CA ASN A 16 9.64 -10.84 1.99
C ASN A 16 10.09 -11.32 3.37
N LEU A 17 9.43 -10.87 4.44
CA LEU A 17 9.71 -11.31 5.81
C LEU A 17 8.90 -12.55 6.20
N LEU A 18 7.90 -12.91 5.40
CA LEU A 18 7.10 -14.11 5.61
C LEU A 18 7.81 -15.34 5.05
N THR A 19 7.38 -16.53 5.51
CA THR A 19 7.79 -17.75 4.83
C THR A 19 7.19 -17.76 3.42
N GLU A 20 7.82 -18.48 2.50
CA GLU A 20 7.33 -18.61 1.13
C GLU A 20 5.88 -19.13 1.11
N LYS A 21 5.58 -20.12 1.94
CA LYS A 21 4.24 -20.71 2.05
C LYS A 21 3.21 -19.66 2.51
N GLN A 22 3.53 -18.89 3.55
CA GLN A 22 2.63 -17.85 4.05
C GLN A 22 2.41 -16.77 3.00
N TYR A 23 3.47 -16.33 2.34
CA TYR A 23 3.38 -15.34 1.28
C TYR A 23 2.45 -15.82 0.15
N ASN A 24 2.66 -17.05 -0.32
CA ASN A 24 1.87 -17.58 -1.43
C ASN A 24 0.38 -17.71 -1.08
N LEU A 25 0.06 -18.16 0.12
CA LEU A 25 -1.32 -18.26 0.58
C LEU A 25 -2.00 -16.90 0.66
N LEU A 26 -1.32 -15.92 1.23
CA LEU A 26 -1.85 -14.55 1.34
C LEU A 26 -2.00 -13.91 -0.03
N ASN A 27 -1.04 -14.10 -0.90
CA ASN A 27 -1.08 -13.56 -2.25
C ASN A 27 -2.25 -14.15 -3.05
N ASP A 28 -2.47 -15.45 -2.96
CA ASP A 28 -3.57 -16.11 -3.64
C ASP A 28 -4.93 -15.61 -3.13
N TYR A 29 -5.06 -15.46 -1.83
CA TYR A 29 -6.33 -15.03 -1.24
C TYR A 29 -6.61 -13.54 -1.47
N TYR A 30 -5.63 -12.67 -1.22
CA TYR A 30 -5.83 -11.22 -1.24
C TYR A 30 -5.63 -10.57 -2.61
N ASN A 31 -4.73 -11.09 -3.42
CA ASN A 31 -4.42 -10.50 -4.73
C ASN A 31 -4.99 -11.27 -5.91
N ASN A 32 -5.08 -12.60 -5.81
CA ASN A 32 -5.55 -13.44 -6.91
C ASN A 32 -7.01 -13.88 -6.75
N ASP A 33 -7.69 -13.43 -5.70
CA ASP A 33 -9.11 -13.70 -5.44
C ASP A 33 -9.47 -15.20 -5.34
N PHE A 34 -8.53 -16.04 -4.93
CA PHE A 34 -8.81 -17.45 -4.72
C PHE A 34 -9.64 -17.64 -3.44
N SER A 35 -10.64 -18.53 -3.51
CA SER A 35 -11.41 -18.91 -2.33
C SER A 35 -10.59 -19.82 -1.42
N LEU A 36 -11.01 -19.96 -0.15
CA LEU A 36 -10.39 -20.90 0.77
C LEU A 36 -10.42 -22.34 0.23
N SER A 37 -11.51 -22.73 -0.42
CA SER A 37 -11.66 -24.03 -1.04
C SER A 37 -10.68 -24.26 -2.19
N GLU A 38 -10.51 -23.27 -3.04
CA GLU A 38 -9.57 -23.34 -4.15
C GLU A 38 -8.12 -23.47 -3.68
N ILE A 39 -7.76 -22.68 -2.66
CA ILE A 39 -6.41 -22.73 -2.08
C ILE A 39 -6.19 -24.10 -1.42
N ALA A 40 -7.17 -24.59 -0.65
CA ALA A 40 -7.10 -25.90 0.01
C ALA A 40 -6.87 -27.01 -1.00
N GLU A 41 -7.61 -27.00 -2.10
CA GLU A 41 -7.48 -27.98 -3.17
C GLU A 41 -6.11 -27.92 -3.83
N ASN A 42 -5.64 -26.72 -4.16
CA ASN A 42 -4.34 -26.51 -4.81
C ASN A 42 -3.17 -26.94 -3.92
N GLU A 43 -3.28 -26.70 -2.62
CA GLU A 43 -2.20 -27.01 -1.66
C GLU A 43 -2.31 -28.42 -1.07
N GLY A 44 -3.43 -29.14 -1.31
CA GLY A 44 -3.63 -30.44 -0.73
C GLY A 44 -3.81 -30.46 0.80
N ILE A 45 -4.39 -29.40 1.35
CA ILE A 45 -4.66 -29.25 2.78
C ILE A 45 -6.14 -28.93 3.00
N THR A 46 -6.58 -28.93 4.26
CA THR A 46 -7.96 -28.61 4.59
C THR A 46 -8.23 -27.12 4.53
N ARG A 47 -9.51 -26.73 4.33
CA ARG A 47 -9.93 -25.32 4.38
C ARG A 47 -9.57 -24.69 5.71
N GLN A 48 -9.72 -25.43 6.82
CA GLN A 48 -9.37 -24.95 8.15
C GLN A 48 -7.87 -24.67 8.27
N ALA A 49 -7.04 -25.54 7.69
CA ALA A 49 -5.58 -25.33 7.66
C ALA A 49 -5.22 -24.07 6.85
N VAL A 50 -5.89 -23.84 5.72
CA VAL A 50 -5.70 -22.61 4.94
C VAL A 50 -6.05 -21.39 5.79
N ARG A 51 -7.21 -21.42 6.44
CA ARG A 51 -7.68 -20.31 7.27
C ARG A 51 -6.71 -19.99 8.41
N ASP A 52 -6.23 -21.04 9.10
CA ASP A 52 -5.27 -20.88 10.20
C ASP A 52 -3.96 -20.28 9.72
N ASN A 53 -3.46 -20.73 8.58
CA ASN A 53 -2.23 -20.20 7.98
C ASN A 53 -2.40 -18.76 7.51
N LEU A 54 -3.55 -18.41 6.96
CA LEU A 54 -3.85 -17.02 6.55
C LEU A 54 -3.86 -16.09 7.77
N LEU A 55 -4.55 -16.49 8.84
CA LEU A 55 -4.61 -15.70 10.08
C LEU A 55 -3.22 -15.49 10.67
N LYS A 56 -2.40 -16.53 10.67
CA LYS A 56 -1.03 -16.46 11.17
C LYS A 56 -0.18 -15.50 10.35
N GLY A 57 -0.29 -15.59 9.03
CA GLY A 57 0.42 -14.67 8.12
C GLY A 57 -0.05 -13.23 8.28
N GLU A 58 -1.36 -12.99 8.38
CA GLU A 58 -1.93 -11.67 8.63
C GLU A 58 -1.42 -11.07 9.94
N ASN A 59 -1.41 -11.86 11.00
CA ASN A 59 -0.91 -11.42 12.31
C ASN A 59 0.58 -11.06 12.24
N ASN A 60 1.36 -11.83 11.50
CA ASN A 60 2.78 -11.53 11.31
C ASN A 60 2.98 -10.21 10.58
N LEU A 61 2.18 -9.95 9.53
CA LEU A 61 2.25 -8.68 8.80
C LEU A 61 1.89 -7.49 9.70
N LEU A 62 0.84 -7.62 10.50
CA LEU A 62 0.41 -6.58 11.43
C LEU A 62 1.48 -6.31 12.49
N GLU A 63 2.13 -7.35 12.98
CA GLU A 63 3.22 -7.23 13.95
C GLU A 63 4.44 -6.52 13.35
N TYR A 64 4.83 -6.86 12.12
CA TYR A 64 5.90 -6.18 11.42
C TYR A 64 5.60 -4.70 11.26
N ASP A 65 4.38 -4.37 10.84
CA ASP A 65 3.99 -2.97 10.66
C ASP A 65 3.96 -2.20 11.98
N GLU A 66 3.50 -2.83 13.05
CA GLU A 66 3.53 -2.21 14.38
C GLU A 66 4.96 -1.84 14.80
N LYS A 67 5.91 -2.72 14.53
CA LYS A 67 7.31 -2.51 14.89
C LYS A 67 8.03 -1.53 13.96
N LEU A 68 7.74 -1.58 12.66
CA LEU A 68 8.48 -0.80 11.65
C LEU A 68 7.74 0.45 11.20
N SER A 69 6.42 0.48 11.29
CA SER A 69 5.55 1.64 10.97
C SER A 69 5.72 2.20 9.55
N ILE A 70 6.13 1.37 8.59
CA ILE A 70 6.39 1.83 7.21
C ILE A 70 5.11 2.28 6.52
N LEU A 71 4.02 1.53 6.66
CA LEU A 71 2.75 1.87 6.02
C LEU A 71 2.20 3.20 6.51
N LYS A 72 2.19 3.41 7.83
CA LYS A 72 1.72 4.65 8.44
C LYS A 72 2.54 5.84 7.98
N LYS A 73 3.86 5.69 7.95
CA LYS A 73 4.77 6.75 7.50
C LYS A 73 4.56 7.07 6.02
N LYS A 74 4.45 6.05 5.17
CA LYS A 74 4.22 6.22 3.74
C LYS A 74 2.90 6.94 3.46
N THR A 75 1.82 6.57 4.14
CA THR A 75 0.52 7.22 4.01
C THR A 75 0.59 8.68 4.42
N ARG A 76 1.26 8.98 5.52
CA ARG A 76 1.44 10.36 6.00
C ARG A 76 2.23 11.19 5.00
N ASP A 77 3.33 10.66 4.48
CA ASP A 77 4.18 11.35 3.52
C ASP A 77 3.41 11.63 2.22
N GLN A 78 2.62 10.68 1.74
CA GLN A 78 1.80 10.86 0.56
C GLN A 78 0.75 11.97 0.76
N ASN A 79 0.12 12.02 1.91
CA ASN A 79 -0.86 13.08 2.24
C ASN A 79 -0.21 14.46 2.26
N ILE A 80 0.99 14.57 2.80
CA ILE A 80 1.75 15.83 2.81
C ILE A 80 2.06 16.27 1.38
N LEU A 81 2.51 15.36 0.53
CA LEU A 81 2.80 15.65 -0.88
C LEU A 81 1.54 16.09 -1.63
N ASP A 82 0.44 15.38 -1.46
CA ASP A 82 -0.83 15.70 -2.13
C ASP A 82 -1.34 17.07 -1.74
N ASN A 83 -1.29 17.42 -0.45
CA ASN A 83 -1.69 18.73 0.04
C ASN A 83 -0.78 19.83 -0.48
N SER A 84 0.51 19.59 -0.54
CA SER A 84 1.49 20.56 -1.06
C SER A 84 1.27 20.84 -2.55
N ILE A 85 1.00 19.80 -3.32
CA ILE A 85 0.71 19.94 -4.77
C ILE A 85 -0.60 20.72 -4.96
N GLU A 86 -1.63 20.45 -4.15
CA GLU A 86 -2.90 21.16 -4.21
C GLU A 86 -2.72 22.66 -3.93
N GLU A 87 -1.94 23.00 -2.91
CA GLU A 87 -1.63 24.39 -2.59
C GLU A 87 -0.91 25.09 -3.75
N LEU A 88 0.06 24.44 -4.36
CA LEU A 88 0.79 24.98 -5.52
C LEU A 88 -0.13 25.17 -6.73
N ASN A 89 -1.04 24.23 -6.98
CA ASN A 89 -2.04 24.36 -8.05
C ASN A 89 -2.99 25.53 -7.80
N SER A 90 -3.38 25.76 -6.55
CA SER A 90 -4.18 26.91 -6.14
C SER A 90 -3.52 28.23 -6.53
N ILE A 91 -2.20 28.31 -6.32
CA ILE A 91 -1.43 29.50 -6.66
C ILE A 91 -1.39 29.71 -8.18
N ILE A 92 -1.21 28.64 -8.96
CA ILE A 92 -1.19 28.71 -10.43
C ILE A 92 -2.51 29.26 -10.98
N ASN A 93 -3.62 28.90 -10.34
CA ASN A 93 -4.96 29.33 -10.76
C ASN A 93 -5.27 30.79 -10.36
N ASP A 94 -4.40 31.42 -9.58
CA ASP A 94 -4.52 32.84 -9.26
C ASP A 94 -4.05 33.67 -10.43
N ARG A 95 -4.96 34.50 -10.99
CA ARG A 95 -4.67 35.36 -12.15
C ARG A 95 -3.68 36.50 -11.88
N LYS A 96 -3.30 36.70 -10.62
CA LYS A 96 -2.37 37.75 -10.20
C LYS A 96 -0.90 37.33 -10.31
N ILE A 97 -0.63 36.07 -10.61
CA ILE A 97 0.73 35.53 -10.69
C ILE A 97 1.23 35.67 -12.12
N ASP A 98 2.49 36.10 -12.28
CA ASP A 98 3.12 36.20 -13.58
C ASP A 98 3.45 34.82 -14.18
N SER A 99 3.68 34.81 -15.50
CA SER A 99 3.90 33.58 -16.26
C SER A 99 5.19 32.83 -15.85
N GLU A 100 6.20 33.56 -15.41
CA GLU A 100 7.48 32.98 -15.03
C GLU A 100 7.36 32.23 -13.70
N ALA A 101 6.66 32.83 -12.74
CA ALA A 101 6.35 32.18 -11.46
C ALA A 101 5.54 30.90 -11.69
N ILE A 102 4.57 30.91 -12.59
CA ILE A 102 3.77 29.74 -12.97
C ILE A 102 4.66 28.61 -13.51
N LYS A 103 5.64 28.93 -14.36
CA LYS A 103 6.58 27.94 -14.88
C LYS A 103 7.38 27.25 -13.77
N ILE A 104 7.89 28.03 -12.83
CA ILE A 104 8.65 27.52 -11.70
C ILE A 104 7.78 26.59 -10.84
N ILE A 105 6.57 27.01 -10.53
CA ILE A 105 5.63 26.21 -9.72
C ILE A 105 5.27 24.90 -10.44
N LYS A 106 4.97 24.93 -11.72
CA LYS A 106 4.68 23.73 -12.52
C LYS A 106 5.84 22.75 -12.52
N ASN A 107 7.06 23.26 -12.59
CA ASN A 107 8.25 22.44 -12.54
C ASN A 107 8.40 21.75 -11.17
N VAL A 108 8.17 22.48 -10.08
CA VAL A 108 8.20 21.94 -8.72
C VAL A 108 7.15 20.84 -8.56
N ILE A 109 5.93 21.05 -9.03
CA ILE A 109 4.86 20.05 -8.99
C ILE A 109 5.29 18.78 -9.74
N ARG A 110 5.87 18.93 -10.90
CA ARG A 110 6.36 17.80 -11.72
C ARG A 110 7.40 16.98 -10.96
N GLU A 111 8.34 17.66 -10.30
CA GLU A 111 9.36 16.97 -9.50
C GLU A 111 8.75 16.26 -8.29
N LEU A 112 7.79 16.90 -7.60
CA LEU A 112 7.11 16.28 -6.46
C LEU A 112 6.31 15.02 -6.85
N LYS A 113 5.71 15.01 -8.04
CA LYS A 113 4.94 13.85 -8.53
C LYS A 113 5.81 12.63 -8.84
N LYS A 114 7.13 12.80 -8.97
CA LYS A 114 8.06 11.68 -9.17
C LYS A 114 8.35 10.92 -7.87
N ILE A 115 7.97 11.46 -6.73
CA ILE A 115 8.17 10.84 -5.42
C ILE A 115 7.04 9.85 -5.18
N ASP A 116 7.40 8.60 -4.94
CA ASP A 116 6.45 7.53 -4.59
C ASP A 116 6.41 7.28 -3.10
#